data_27447074f10be477f363cb14499d4b8c
#
_entry.id   27447074f10be477f363cb14499d4b8c
#
_cell.length_a   1.000
_cell.length_b   1.000
_cell.length_c   1.000
_cell.angle_alpha   90.00
_cell.angle_beta   90.00
_cell.angle_gamma   90.00
#
_symmetry.space_group_name_H-M   'P 1'
#
loop_
_entity.id
_entity.type
_entity.pdbx_description
1 polymer ?
#
loop_
_entity_poly.entity_id
_entity_poly.type
_entity_poly.pdbx_seq_one_letter_code
_entity_poly.pdbx_strand_id
1 'polypeptide(L)'
;MSTNEKIIVSAAPLLQDRLGKGHWLLVFTSERIIAIKIGSASDVVGSALVQGLAGPFAPESDADKEVKRISSLPVDDILNLENEKDIYPTEAIESIIIKPSRMAPSISIMERGKKRKVYRGPRKEILKVHEQKEKLKIYLPNIK
;
A
#
# COMPACT_ATOMS: atom_id res chain seq x y z
N MET A 1 -6.82 0.13 -22.80
CA MET A 1 -5.54 -0.26 -22.21
C MET A 1 -4.66 0.96 -22.04
N SER A 2 -4.31 1.26 -20.80
CA SER A 2 -3.54 2.47 -20.54
C SER A 2 -2.05 2.16 -20.59
N THR A 3 -1.40 2.50 -21.69
CA THR A 3 0.03 2.30 -21.82
C THR A 3 0.83 3.42 -21.14
N ASN A 4 0.14 4.49 -20.70
CA ASN A 4 0.79 5.66 -20.09
C ASN A 4 0.67 5.70 -18.58
N GLU A 5 0.03 4.72 -17.98
CA GLU A 5 -0.12 4.67 -16.54
C GLU A 5 1.22 4.34 -15.90
N LYS A 6 1.65 5.19 -14.96
CA LYS A 6 2.94 5.05 -14.30
C LYS A 6 2.76 4.81 -12.81
N ILE A 7 3.62 3.97 -12.24
CA ILE A 7 3.70 3.81 -10.79
C ILE A 7 4.53 4.96 -10.25
N ILE A 8 3.96 5.71 -9.31
CA ILE A 8 4.64 6.86 -8.71
C ILE A 8 5.34 6.45 -7.43
N VAL A 9 4.65 5.74 -6.56
CA VAL A 9 5.19 5.29 -5.29
C VAL A 9 4.36 4.11 -4.79
N SER A 10 4.95 3.26 -3.97
CA SER A 10 4.24 2.19 -3.31
C SER A 10 4.64 2.13 -1.84
N ALA A 11 3.78 1.55 -1.01
CA ALA A 11 4.02 1.40 0.42
C ALA A 11 3.54 0.04 0.89
N ALA A 12 4.37 -0.67 1.65
CA ALA A 12 4.07 -2.01 2.16
C ALA A 12 5.09 -2.40 3.22
N PRO A 13 4.73 -3.29 4.15
CA PRO A 13 3.41 -3.88 4.32
C PRO A 13 2.51 -2.97 5.16
N LEU A 14 1.23 -2.91 4.82
CA LEU A 14 0.26 -2.11 5.54
C LEU A 14 -0.88 -2.99 6.03
N LEU A 15 -1.50 -2.59 7.14
CA LEU A 15 -2.68 -3.27 7.67
C LEU A 15 -3.90 -2.43 7.35
N GLN A 16 -4.93 -3.07 6.81
CA GLN A 16 -6.16 -2.38 6.48
C GLN A 16 -7.09 -2.38 7.68
N ASP A 17 -7.41 -1.18 8.16
CA ASP A 17 -8.44 -0.94 9.15
C ASP A 17 -8.36 -1.80 10.42
N ARG A 18 -9.55 -2.12 10.96
CA ARG A 18 -9.68 -2.79 12.25
C ARG A 18 -9.50 -4.30 12.18
N LEU A 19 -9.79 -4.88 11.04
CA LEU A 19 -9.80 -6.33 10.93
C LEU A 19 -8.43 -6.94 10.82
N GLY A 20 -7.44 -6.17 10.39
CA GLY A 20 -6.04 -6.55 10.44
C GLY A 20 -5.69 -7.91 9.86
N LYS A 21 -6.50 -8.43 8.96
CA LYS A 21 -6.28 -9.74 8.36
C LYS A 21 -5.45 -9.60 7.11
N GLY A 22 -4.19 -10.03 7.21
CA GLY A 22 -3.30 -9.96 6.08
C GLY A 22 -2.62 -8.62 5.94
N HIS A 23 -1.71 -8.55 5.01
CA HIS A 23 -0.96 -7.33 4.72
C HIS A 23 -1.33 -6.82 3.34
N TRP A 24 -1.19 -5.52 3.16
CA TRP A 24 -1.57 -4.85 1.92
C TRP A 24 -0.40 -4.08 1.37
N LEU A 25 -0.30 -4.04 0.06
CA LEU A 25 0.60 -3.19 -0.69
C LEU A 25 -0.25 -2.11 -1.35
N LEU A 26 0.05 -0.84 -1.07
CA LEU A 26 -0.59 0.27 -1.77
C LEU A 26 0.30 0.72 -2.90
N VAL A 27 -0.25 0.75 -4.11
CA VAL A 27 0.45 1.22 -5.30
C VAL A 27 -0.26 2.47 -5.79
N PHE A 28 0.47 3.59 -5.84
CA PHE A 28 -0.06 4.86 -6.32
C PHE A 28 0.39 5.05 -7.75
N THR A 29 -0.58 5.12 -8.66
CA THR A 29 -0.28 5.34 -10.07
C THR A 29 -0.83 6.67 -10.53
N SER A 30 -0.54 7.02 -11.78
CA SER A 30 -1.06 8.26 -12.37
C SER A 30 -2.57 8.24 -12.62
N GLU A 31 -3.23 7.08 -12.50
CA GLU A 31 -4.66 6.97 -12.80
C GLU A 31 -5.49 6.39 -11.66
N ARG A 32 -4.87 5.73 -10.69
CA ARG A 32 -5.60 5.05 -9.62
C ARG A 32 -4.69 4.69 -8.46
N ILE A 33 -5.31 4.27 -7.35
CA ILE A 33 -4.58 3.65 -6.25
C ILE A 33 -5.02 2.19 -6.23
N ILE A 34 -4.06 1.27 -6.16
CA ILE A 34 -4.34 -0.16 -6.12
C ILE A 34 -3.89 -0.69 -4.76
N ALA A 35 -4.81 -1.26 -4.00
CA ALA A 35 -4.49 -1.93 -2.73
C ALA A 35 -4.52 -3.43 -3.00
N ILE A 36 -3.40 -4.10 -2.83
CA ILE A 36 -3.27 -5.52 -3.11
C ILE A 36 -2.96 -6.27 -1.83
N LYS A 37 -3.75 -7.29 -1.53
CA LYS A 37 -3.52 -8.11 -0.36
C LYS A 37 -2.35 -9.05 -0.62
N ILE A 38 -1.36 -9.02 0.27
CA ILE A 38 -0.15 -9.82 0.18
C ILE A 38 0.00 -10.62 1.48
N GLY A 39 0.03 -11.94 1.33
CA GLY A 39 0.17 -12.82 2.47
C GLY A 39 -1.00 -12.79 3.44
N SER A 40 -0.94 -13.67 4.41
CA SER A 40 -1.93 -13.75 5.49
C SER A 40 -1.31 -13.23 6.78
N ALA A 41 -2.17 -12.97 7.79
CA ALA A 41 -1.69 -12.55 9.10
C ALA A 41 -0.75 -13.59 9.72
N SER A 42 -1.01 -14.86 9.49
CA SER A 42 -0.16 -15.94 10.01
C SER A 42 1.24 -15.92 9.41
N ASP A 43 1.36 -15.61 8.13
CA ASP A 43 2.66 -15.51 7.48
C ASP A 43 3.48 -14.41 8.10
N VAL A 44 2.83 -13.29 8.42
CA VAL A 44 3.49 -12.14 9.01
C VAL A 44 3.96 -12.45 10.43
N VAL A 45 3.12 -13.10 11.21
CA VAL A 45 3.48 -13.47 12.59
C VAL A 45 4.68 -14.43 12.56
N GLY A 46 4.66 -15.41 11.67
CA GLY A 46 5.79 -16.31 11.51
C GLY A 46 7.06 -15.57 11.13
N SER A 47 6.96 -14.65 10.19
CA SER A 47 8.10 -13.85 9.77
C SER A 47 8.66 -12.99 10.89
N ALA A 48 7.79 -12.38 11.68
CA ALA A 48 8.21 -11.55 12.81
C ALA A 48 8.96 -12.38 13.85
N LEU A 49 8.47 -13.58 14.14
CA LEU A 49 9.14 -14.48 15.07
C LEU A 49 10.53 -14.89 14.57
N VAL A 50 10.62 -15.25 13.30
CA VAL A 50 11.90 -15.63 12.69
C VAL A 50 12.88 -14.46 12.75
N GLN A 51 12.42 -13.27 12.40
CA GLN A 51 13.28 -12.09 12.43
C GLN A 51 13.72 -11.76 13.86
N GLY A 52 12.83 -11.92 14.83
CA GLY A 52 13.17 -11.68 16.22
C GLY A 52 14.23 -12.65 16.75
N LEU A 53 14.21 -13.91 16.28
CA LEU A 53 15.16 -14.92 16.70
C LEU A 53 16.50 -14.84 15.97
N ALA A 54 16.46 -14.51 14.69
CA ALA A 54 17.66 -14.50 13.85
C ALA A 54 18.29 -13.11 13.72
N GLY A 55 17.60 -12.05 14.14
CA GLY A 55 18.12 -10.69 14.07
C GLY A 55 18.34 -10.22 12.63
N PRO A 56 19.37 -9.41 12.40
CA PRO A 56 19.60 -8.83 11.09
C PRO A 56 19.96 -9.84 9.99
N PHE A 57 20.22 -11.07 10.38
CA PHE A 57 20.58 -12.12 9.42
C PHE A 57 19.37 -12.99 9.04
N ALA A 58 18.18 -12.63 9.52
CA ALA A 58 16.97 -13.37 9.18
C ALA A 58 16.70 -13.27 7.68
N PRO A 59 16.27 -14.38 7.04
CA PRO A 59 15.88 -14.31 5.62
C PRO A 59 14.65 -13.42 5.46
N GLU A 60 14.47 -12.89 4.26
CA GLU A 60 13.28 -12.10 3.95
C GLU A 60 12.03 -12.95 4.15
N SER A 61 10.98 -12.34 4.68
CA SER A 61 9.69 -13.00 4.79
C SER A 61 9.07 -13.21 3.41
N ASP A 62 8.12 -14.14 3.34
CA ASP A 62 7.39 -14.36 2.08
C ASP A 62 6.63 -13.10 1.66
N ALA A 63 6.13 -12.32 2.64
CA ALA A 63 5.47 -11.06 2.35
C ALA A 63 6.43 -10.06 1.72
N ASP A 64 7.66 -9.95 2.23
CA ASP A 64 8.67 -9.05 1.67
C ASP A 64 9.03 -9.43 0.24
N LYS A 65 9.18 -10.73 -0.03
CA LYS A 65 9.47 -11.21 -1.38
C LYS A 65 8.32 -10.90 -2.33
N GLU A 66 7.09 -11.05 -1.86
CA GLU A 66 5.92 -10.75 -2.67
C GLU A 66 5.82 -9.26 -2.97
N VAL A 67 6.11 -8.40 -1.99
CA VAL A 67 6.15 -6.96 -2.20
C VAL A 67 7.14 -6.60 -3.30
N LYS A 68 8.36 -7.15 -3.24
CA LYS A 68 9.37 -6.88 -4.25
C LYS A 68 8.95 -7.37 -5.63
N ARG A 69 8.37 -8.57 -5.69
CA ARG A 69 7.91 -9.16 -6.95
C ARG A 69 6.84 -8.28 -7.59
N ILE A 70 5.81 -7.93 -6.82
CA ILE A 70 4.68 -7.15 -7.34
C ILE A 70 5.11 -5.73 -7.69
N SER A 71 5.96 -5.11 -6.86
CA SER A 71 6.41 -3.73 -7.09
C SER A 71 7.22 -3.57 -8.37
N SER A 72 7.79 -4.65 -8.87
CA SER A 72 8.56 -4.61 -10.12
C SER A 72 7.72 -4.88 -11.36
N LEU A 73 6.44 -5.22 -11.21
CA LEU A 73 5.56 -5.52 -12.33
C LEU A 73 4.99 -4.25 -12.97
N PRO A 74 4.71 -4.29 -14.28
CA PRO A 74 3.93 -3.21 -14.90
C PRO A 74 2.52 -3.16 -14.30
N VAL A 75 1.88 -2.00 -14.40
CA VAL A 75 0.53 -1.80 -13.84
C VAL A 75 -0.47 -2.84 -14.36
N ASP A 76 -0.44 -3.11 -15.67
CA ASP A 76 -1.38 -4.07 -16.25
C ASP A 76 -1.22 -5.46 -15.64
N ASP A 77 0.00 -5.88 -15.37
CA ASP A 77 0.26 -7.16 -14.75
C ASP A 77 -0.21 -7.18 -13.30
N ILE A 78 -0.05 -6.08 -12.59
CA ILE A 78 -0.55 -5.95 -11.21
C ILE A 78 -2.08 -6.09 -11.20
N LEU A 79 -2.75 -5.43 -12.14
CA LEU A 79 -4.21 -5.49 -12.23
C LEU A 79 -4.72 -6.90 -12.55
N ASN A 80 -3.91 -7.71 -13.20
CA ASN A 80 -4.29 -9.08 -13.57
C ASN A 80 -3.93 -10.14 -12.52
N LEU A 81 -3.30 -9.74 -11.41
CA LEU A 81 -2.99 -10.67 -10.34
C LEU A 81 -4.28 -11.21 -9.71
N GLU A 82 -4.23 -12.46 -9.25
CA GLU A 82 -5.38 -13.09 -8.59
C GLU A 82 -5.59 -12.65 -7.15
N ASN A 83 -4.62 -11.92 -6.59
CA ASN A 83 -4.71 -11.41 -5.22
C ASN A 83 -5.96 -10.55 -5.03
N GLU A 84 -6.49 -10.56 -3.81
CA GLU A 84 -7.58 -9.65 -3.46
C GLU A 84 -7.10 -8.21 -3.62
N LYS A 85 -7.91 -7.39 -4.24
CA LYS A 85 -7.56 -5.99 -4.54
C LYS A 85 -8.72 -5.06 -4.25
N ASP A 86 -8.38 -3.85 -3.81
CA ASP A 86 -9.30 -2.72 -3.81
C ASP A 86 -8.71 -1.69 -4.76
N ILE A 87 -9.48 -1.28 -5.75
CA ILE A 87 -9.03 -0.31 -6.74
C ILE A 87 -9.77 0.99 -6.54
N TYR A 88 -9.01 2.09 -6.42
CA TYR A 88 -9.56 3.43 -6.20
C TYR A 88 -9.23 4.30 -7.41
N PRO A 89 -10.17 4.43 -8.39
CA PRO A 89 -9.95 5.34 -9.51
C PRO A 89 -9.85 6.78 -9.02
N THR A 90 -8.96 7.58 -9.60
CA THR A 90 -8.74 8.95 -9.13
C THR A 90 -10.01 9.78 -9.12
N GLU A 91 -10.89 9.60 -10.11
CA GLU A 91 -12.14 10.35 -10.21
C GLU A 91 -13.16 9.97 -9.14
N ALA A 92 -13.02 8.81 -8.52
CA ALA A 92 -13.93 8.36 -7.47
C ALA A 92 -13.45 8.76 -6.08
N ILE A 93 -12.21 9.21 -5.94
CA ILE A 93 -11.62 9.53 -4.64
C ILE A 93 -12.07 10.91 -4.19
N GLU A 94 -12.69 10.96 -3.00
CA GLU A 94 -13.11 12.22 -2.40
C GLU A 94 -11.97 12.87 -1.63
N SER A 95 -11.20 12.08 -0.88
CA SER A 95 -10.05 12.61 -0.14
C SER A 95 -9.04 11.52 0.18
N ILE A 96 -7.78 11.94 0.30
CA ILE A 96 -6.68 11.11 0.77
C ILE A 96 -5.95 11.89 1.84
N ILE A 97 -5.74 11.28 3.00
CA ILE A 97 -5.01 11.91 4.10
C ILE A 97 -3.81 11.04 4.44
N ILE A 98 -2.62 11.60 4.35
CA ILE A 98 -1.37 10.92 4.68
C ILE A 98 -0.88 11.47 6.02
N LYS A 99 -0.80 10.61 7.02
CA LYS A 99 -0.34 11.00 8.36
C LYS A 99 0.95 10.26 8.72
N PRO A 100 2.11 10.87 8.51
CA PRO A 100 3.39 10.25 8.86
C PRO A 100 3.76 10.48 10.32
N SER A 101 2.79 10.38 11.22
CA SER A 101 3.01 10.61 12.63
C SER A 101 3.85 9.50 13.26
N ARG A 102 4.44 9.79 14.42
CA ARG A 102 5.21 8.77 15.14
C ARG A 102 4.32 7.71 15.73
N MET A 103 3.10 8.09 16.10
CA MET A 103 2.11 7.16 16.64
C MET A 103 1.05 6.91 15.56
N ALA A 104 0.85 5.64 15.24
CA ALA A 104 -0.15 5.22 14.26
C ALA A 104 -0.04 5.94 12.89
N PRO A 105 1.13 5.86 12.23
CA PRO A 105 1.23 6.41 10.87
C PRO A 105 0.22 5.74 9.96
N SER A 106 -0.43 6.52 9.10
CA SER A 106 -1.52 5.98 8.29
C SER A 106 -1.73 6.73 6.99
N ILE A 107 -2.42 6.07 6.06
CA ILE A 107 -2.94 6.64 4.83
C ILE A 107 -4.43 6.33 4.82
N SER A 108 -5.26 7.38 4.76
CA SER A 108 -6.71 7.21 4.71
C SER A 108 -7.20 7.55 3.31
N ILE A 109 -8.04 6.69 2.75
CA ILE A 109 -8.63 6.89 1.42
C ILE A 109 -10.15 6.86 1.56
N MET A 110 -10.80 7.90 1.07
CA MET A 110 -12.26 7.96 1.08
C MET A 110 -12.77 8.17 -0.34
N GLU A 111 -13.58 7.22 -0.80
CA GLU A 111 -14.29 7.32 -2.06
C GLU A 111 -15.66 7.95 -1.83
N ARG A 112 -16.21 8.56 -2.87
CA ARG A 112 -17.54 9.17 -2.80
C ARG A 112 -18.60 8.12 -2.45
N GLY A 113 -19.39 8.42 -1.42
CA GLY A 113 -20.48 7.55 -1.00
C GLY A 113 -20.04 6.27 -0.29
N LYS A 114 -18.76 6.16 0.05
CA LYS A 114 -18.24 4.99 0.74
C LYS A 114 -17.57 5.38 2.05
N LYS A 115 -17.40 4.40 2.93
CA LYS A 115 -16.69 4.62 4.18
C LYS A 115 -15.20 4.78 3.94
N ARG A 116 -14.57 5.57 4.81
CA ARG A 116 -13.12 5.74 4.78
C ARG A 116 -12.43 4.43 5.07
N LYS A 117 -11.38 4.15 4.30
CA LYS A 117 -10.49 3.02 4.57
C LYS A 117 -9.15 3.56 5.04
N VAL A 118 -8.63 2.97 6.11
CA VAL A 118 -7.38 3.40 6.73
C VAL A 118 -6.35 2.28 6.62
N TYR A 119 -5.17 2.63 6.10
CA TYR A 119 -4.05 1.70 5.99
C TYR A 119 -2.95 2.17 6.95
N ARG A 120 -2.54 1.30 7.85
CA ARG A 120 -1.50 1.60 8.84
C ARG A 120 -0.28 0.75 8.62
N GLY A 121 0.89 1.31 8.86
CA GLY A 121 2.11 0.55 8.67
C GLY A 121 3.34 1.28 9.19
N PRO A 122 4.53 0.80 8.81
CA PRO A 122 5.77 1.42 9.25
C PRO A 122 5.83 2.88 8.84
N ARG A 123 6.29 3.73 9.74
CA ARG A 123 6.39 5.17 9.47
C ARG A 123 7.22 5.46 8.22
N LYS A 124 8.29 4.69 8.00
CA LYS A 124 9.16 4.90 6.83
C LYS A 124 8.40 4.73 5.51
N GLU A 125 7.44 3.81 5.46
CA GLU A 125 6.64 3.59 4.26
C GLU A 125 5.63 4.72 4.06
N ILE A 126 5.02 5.18 5.14
CA ILE A 126 4.09 6.30 5.09
C ILE A 126 4.82 7.59 4.72
N LEU A 127 6.03 7.79 5.27
CA LEU A 127 6.87 8.93 4.92
C LEU A 127 7.24 8.95 3.44
N LYS A 128 7.53 7.78 2.89
CA LYS A 128 7.88 7.65 1.48
C LYS A 128 6.75 8.21 0.59
N VAL A 129 5.51 7.88 0.92
CA VAL A 129 4.35 8.40 0.20
C VAL A 129 4.19 9.90 0.45
N HIS A 130 4.37 10.33 1.69
CA HIS A 130 4.27 11.75 2.06
C HIS A 130 5.29 12.60 1.29
N GLU A 131 6.49 12.09 1.11
CA GLU A 131 7.54 12.80 0.36
C GLU A 131 7.20 12.96 -1.12
N GLN A 132 6.36 12.08 -1.66
CA GLN A 132 5.91 12.15 -3.05
C GLN A 132 4.59 12.92 -3.19
N LYS A 133 4.11 13.54 -2.11
CA LYS A 133 2.81 14.20 -2.07
C LYS A 133 2.63 15.24 -3.18
N GLU A 134 3.63 16.07 -3.42
CA GLU A 134 3.53 17.10 -4.45
C GLU A 134 3.40 16.49 -5.85
N LYS A 135 4.12 15.42 -6.10
CA LYS A 135 4.01 14.70 -7.37
C LYS A 135 2.65 14.03 -7.50
N LEU A 136 2.16 13.47 -6.41
CA LEU A 136 0.84 12.81 -6.39
C LEU A 136 -0.29 13.79 -6.61
N LYS A 137 -0.15 15.04 -6.16
CA LYS A 137 -1.19 16.07 -6.34
C LYS A 137 -1.49 16.35 -7.80
N ILE A 138 -0.54 16.10 -8.69
CA ILE A 138 -0.77 16.28 -10.12
C ILE A 138 -1.90 15.36 -10.61
N TYR A 139 -1.97 14.16 -10.06
CA TYR A 139 -2.95 13.15 -10.46
C TYR A 139 -4.08 12.98 -9.45
N LEU A 140 -3.82 13.32 -8.19
CA LEU A 140 -4.76 13.15 -7.09
C LEU A 140 -4.94 14.50 -6.38
N PRO A 141 -5.72 15.42 -6.96
CA PRO A 141 -5.84 16.77 -6.41
C PRO A 141 -6.46 16.82 -5.01
N ASN A 142 -7.14 15.77 -4.59
CA ASN A 142 -7.80 15.71 -3.29
C ASN A 142 -6.89 15.15 -2.17
N ILE A 143 -5.62 15.00 -2.44
CA ILE A 143 -4.66 14.58 -1.43
C ILE A 143 -4.37 15.73 -0.47
N LYS A 144 -4.36 15.43 0.82
CA LYS A 144 -4.17 16.45 1.85
C LYS A 144 -2.94 16.20 2.69
#